data_1930ca7fdff048a5684e9419a9bd0b78
#
_entry.id   1930ca7fdff048a5684e9419a9bd0b78
#
_cell.length_a   1.000
_cell.length_b   1.000
_cell.length_c   1.000
_cell.angle_alpha   90.00
_cell.angle_beta   90.00
_cell.angle_gamma   90.00
#
_symmetry.space_group_name_H-M   'P 1'
#
loop_
_entity.id
_entity.type
_entity.pdbx_description
1 polymer ?
#
loop_
_entity_poly.entity_id
_entity_poly.type
_entity_poly.pdbx_seq_one_letter_code
_entity_poly.pdbx_strand_id
1 'polypeptide(L)'
;IASKLDPDVFGELIYFISIAGLSQKVSLLGSSNALTVYTAINVKIQSTLFVISILAVAISLAIITIFLNRIDVGLLAVGFVVFSLVNSVILGKKLFVKYSKLVLSQKILTLILGLGLYFVFDVYGIIYGLALSYIPHLVIFVKEFSRTKIDFTLLKPRKGFIINNYVMSLTAGLGGTVDKLIIAPVLGFALLG
;
A
#
# COMPACT_ATOMS: atom_id res chain seq x y z
N ILE A 1 0.64 21.28 -8.88
CA ILE A 1 -0.13 21.36 -7.62
C ILE A 1 0.79 21.81 -6.49
N ALA A 2 1.94 21.15 -6.24
CA ALA A 2 2.86 21.49 -5.15
C ALA A 2 3.22 22.98 -5.09
N SER A 3 3.42 23.65 -6.23
CA SER A 3 3.75 25.09 -6.29
C SER A 3 2.57 26.03 -5.99
N LYS A 4 1.35 25.51 -5.83
CA LYS A 4 0.13 26.28 -5.54
C LYS A 4 -0.46 25.97 -4.15
N LEU A 5 0.01 24.92 -3.49
CA LEU A 5 -0.38 24.58 -2.13
C LEU A 5 0.49 25.35 -1.14
N ASP A 6 -0.10 25.78 -0.04
CA ASP A 6 0.63 26.26 1.12
C ASP A 6 1.61 25.19 1.59
N PRO A 7 2.86 25.50 1.97
CA PRO A 7 3.82 24.54 2.48
C PRO A 7 3.30 23.67 3.62
N ASP A 8 2.51 24.22 4.54
CA ASP A 8 1.88 23.48 5.63
C ASP A 8 0.91 22.41 5.11
N VAL A 9 0.07 22.76 4.16
CA VAL A 9 -0.91 21.87 3.54
C VAL A 9 -0.22 20.76 2.75
N PHE A 10 0.85 21.08 2.04
CA PHE A 10 1.63 20.10 1.30
C PHE A 10 2.38 19.14 2.24
N GLY A 11 2.92 19.68 3.34
CA GLY A 11 3.55 18.87 4.39
C GLY A 11 2.60 17.92 5.08
N GLU A 12 1.36 18.37 5.38
CA GLU A 12 0.28 17.55 5.92
C GLU A 12 -0.05 16.38 4.96
N LEU A 13 -0.14 16.64 3.67
CA LEU A 13 -0.37 15.62 2.64
C LEU A 13 0.74 14.56 2.65
N ILE A 14 2.00 14.99 2.67
CA ILE A 14 3.16 14.08 2.72
C ILE A 14 3.13 13.25 4.00
N TYR A 15 2.79 13.84 5.14
CA TYR A 15 2.67 13.16 6.42
C TYR A 15 1.64 12.02 6.36
N PHE A 16 0.41 12.29 5.88
CA PHE A 16 -0.63 11.27 5.77
C PHE A 16 -0.31 10.18 4.73
N ILE A 17 0.32 10.51 3.62
CA ILE A 17 0.81 9.51 2.66
C ILE A 17 1.89 8.64 3.32
N SER A 18 2.74 9.20 4.17
CA SER A 18 3.77 8.46 4.90
C SER A 18 3.18 7.50 5.93
N ILE A 19 2.10 7.90 6.63
CA ILE A 19 1.34 7.01 7.53
C ILE A 19 0.75 5.83 6.75
N ALA A 20 0.10 6.10 5.62
CA ALA A 20 -0.45 5.04 4.77
C ALA A 20 0.65 4.09 4.26
N GLY A 21 1.82 4.63 3.88
CA GLY A 21 2.98 3.85 3.45
C GLY A 21 3.57 2.99 4.55
N LEU A 22 3.66 3.49 5.79
CA LEU A 22 4.11 2.71 6.94
C LEU A 22 3.11 1.60 7.27
N SER A 23 1.81 1.93 7.30
CA SER A 23 0.72 0.97 7.52
C SER A 23 0.75 -0.15 6.49
N GLN A 24 1.05 0.15 5.22
CA GLN A 24 1.29 -0.85 4.19
C GLN A 24 2.41 -1.83 4.58
N LYS A 25 3.57 -1.32 5.00
CA LYS A 25 4.73 -2.16 5.37
C LYS A 25 4.40 -3.09 6.54
N VAL A 26 3.73 -2.54 7.56
CA VAL A 26 3.27 -3.31 8.72
C VAL A 26 2.27 -4.38 8.29
N SER A 27 1.27 -4.04 7.47
CA SER A 27 0.17 -4.93 7.08
C SER A 27 0.58 -6.03 6.09
N LEU A 28 1.62 -5.81 5.29
CA LEU A 28 2.11 -6.83 4.36
C LEU A 28 2.73 -8.05 5.06
N LEU A 29 3.26 -7.90 6.28
CA LEU A 29 3.83 -9.00 7.07
C LEU A 29 4.85 -9.87 6.28
N GLY A 30 5.63 -9.26 5.38
CA GLY A 30 6.57 -9.95 4.51
C GLY A 30 5.95 -10.67 3.30
N SER A 31 4.63 -10.58 3.11
CA SER A 31 3.90 -11.27 2.04
C SER A 31 4.33 -10.87 0.63
N SER A 32 4.75 -9.63 0.40
CA SER A 32 5.09 -9.13 -0.93
C SER A 32 6.23 -9.95 -1.58
N ASN A 33 7.37 -10.04 -0.92
CA ASN A 33 8.51 -10.81 -1.43
C ASN A 33 8.22 -12.31 -1.45
N ALA A 34 7.54 -12.82 -0.41
CA ALA A 34 7.13 -14.21 -0.35
C ALA A 34 6.23 -14.60 -1.53
N LEU A 35 5.26 -13.76 -1.89
CA LEU A 35 4.41 -13.96 -3.06
C LEU A 35 5.21 -14.02 -4.36
N THR A 36 6.15 -13.10 -4.55
CA THR A 36 6.98 -13.08 -5.76
C THR A 36 7.77 -14.39 -5.90
N VAL A 37 8.46 -14.80 -4.84
CA VAL A 37 9.31 -16.00 -4.84
C VAL A 37 8.47 -17.27 -4.99
N TYR A 38 7.44 -17.44 -4.15
CA TYR A 38 6.65 -18.68 -4.14
C TYR A 38 5.74 -18.82 -5.36
N THR A 39 5.27 -17.71 -5.94
CA THR A 39 4.56 -17.76 -7.21
C THR A 39 5.50 -18.18 -8.36
N ALA A 40 6.75 -17.73 -8.36
CA ALA A 40 7.73 -18.08 -9.38
C ALA A 40 8.07 -19.58 -9.39
N ILE A 41 8.02 -20.24 -8.24
CA ILE A 41 8.23 -21.69 -8.07
C ILE A 41 6.92 -22.48 -7.99
N ASN A 42 5.80 -21.89 -8.43
CA ASN A 42 4.46 -22.51 -8.52
C ASN A 42 3.88 -23.02 -7.18
N VAL A 43 4.28 -22.45 -6.04
CA VAL A 43 3.64 -22.75 -4.75
C VAL A 43 2.35 -21.95 -4.60
N LYS A 44 1.23 -22.64 -4.40
CA LYS A 44 -0.13 -22.06 -4.34
C LYS A 44 -0.44 -21.43 -2.97
N ILE A 45 0.33 -20.43 -2.54
CA ILE A 45 0.20 -19.76 -1.24
C ILE A 45 -0.52 -18.40 -1.33
N GLN A 46 -0.89 -17.96 -2.55
CA GLN A 46 -1.34 -16.59 -2.79
C GLN A 46 -2.54 -16.19 -1.91
N SER A 47 -3.63 -16.98 -1.94
CA SER A 47 -4.84 -16.64 -1.19
C SER A 47 -4.63 -16.62 0.33
N THR A 48 -3.75 -17.46 0.85
CA THR A 48 -3.41 -17.47 2.28
C THR A 48 -2.70 -16.18 2.70
N LEU A 49 -1.68 -15.74 1.93
CA LEU A 49 -0.97 -14.50 2.20
C LEU A 49 -1.86 -13.26 1.96
N PHE A 50 -2.77 -13.32 0.99
CA PHE A 50 -3.76 -12.27 0.76
C PHE A 50 -4.66 -12.08 1.98
N VAL A 51 -5.23 -13.16 2.53
CA VAL A 51 -6.09 -13.10 3.73
C VAL A 51 -5.36 -12.46 4.90
N ILE A 52 -4.13 -12.91 5.18
CA ILE A 52 -3.34 -12.38 6.29
C ILE A 52 -3.11 -10.89 6.13
N SER A 53 -2.67 -10.45 4.94
CA SER A 53 -2.38 -9.04 4.70
C SER A 53 -3.64 -8.17 4.67
N ILE A 54 -4.78 -8.68 4.18
CA ILE A 54 -6.05 -7.95 4.19
C ILE A 54 -6.59 -7.80 5.62
N LEU A 55 -6.51 -8.84 6.44
CA LEU A 55 -6.88 -8.73 7.85
C LEU A 55 -6.00 -7.73 8.60
N ALA A 56 -4.69 -7.75 8.35
CA ALA A 56 -3.77 -6.80 8.96
C ALA A 56 -4.04 -5.35 8.53
N VAL A 57 -4.31 -5.10 7.23
CA VAL A 57 -4.62 -3.73 6.78
C VAL A 57 -6.02 -3.27 7.22
N ALA A 58 -6.97 -4.17 7.39
CA ALA A 58 -8.27 -3.83 7.98
C ALA A 58 -8.14 -3.34 9.44
N ILE A 59 -7.26 -3.96 10.21
CA ILE A 59 -6.91 -3.48 11.57
C ILE A 59 -6.24 -2.11 11.48
N SER A 60 -5.27 -1.93 10.58
CA SER A 60 -4.61 -0.63 10.37
C SER A 60 -5.59 0.46 9.95
N LEU A 61 -6.54 0.16 9.06
CA LEU A 61 -7.61 1.07 8.66
C LEU A 61 -8.44 1.51 9.88
N ALA A 62 -8.86 0.55 10.74
CA ALA A 62 -9.62 0.84 11.94
C ALA A 62 -8.82 1.75 12.90
N ILE A 63 -7.54 1.45 13.14
CA ILE A 63 -6.66 2.26 13.97
C ILE A 63 -6.54 3.69 13.41
N ILE A 64 -6.22 3.85 12.13
CA ILE A 64 -6.08 5.16 11.49
C ILE A 64 -7.39 5.94 11.59
N THR A 65 -8.53 5.29 11.33
CA THR A 65 -9.84 5.97 11.38
C THR A 65 -10.20 6.41 12.81
N ILE A 66 -9.92 5.58 13.82
CA ILE A 66 -10.26 5.90 15.22
C ILE A 66 -9.33 6.99 15.80
N PHE A 67 -8.01 6.88 15.57
CA PHE A 67 -7.05 7.78 16.19
C PHE A 67 -6.81 9.09 15.42
N LEU A 68 -6.87 9.06 14.11
CA LEU A 68 -6.62 10.24 13.26
C LEU A 68 -7.90 10.85 12.68
N ASN A 69 -9.04 10.19 12.84
CA ASN A 69 -10.32 10.58 12.23
C ASN A 69 -10.22 10.78 10.69
N ARG A 70 -9.35 9.97 10.03
CA ARG A 70 -8.99 10.08 8.61
C ARG A 70 -9.19 8.75 7.90
N ILE A 71 -10.43 8.49 7.45
CA ILE A 71 -10.76 7.26 6.70
C ILE A 71 -10.08 7.20 5.32
N ASP A 72 -9.87 8.36 4.69
CA ASP A 72 -9.19 8.51 3.42
C ASP A 72 -7.76 7.94 3.44
N VAL A 73 -7.01 8.23 4.51
CA VAL A 73 -5.65 7.70 4.74
C VAL A 73 -5.68 6.19 4.93
N GLY A 74 -6.66 5.67 5.68
CA GLY A 74 -6.86 4.24 5.85
C GLY A 74 -7.18 3.53 4.54
N LEU A 75 -8.06 4.11 3.70
CA LEU A 75 -8.37 3.59 2.37
C LEU A 75 -7.15 3.60 1.44
N LEU A 76 -6.31 4.63 1.54
CA LEU A 76 -5.05 4.69 0.81
C LEU A 76 -4.10 3.56 1.22
N ALA A 77 -4.01 3.25 2.52
CA ALA A 77 -3.21 2.13 3.02
C ALA A 77 -3.70 0.78 2.46
N VAL A 78 -5.03 0.57 2.37
CA VAL A 78 -5.62 -0.60 1.71
C VAL A 78 -5.21 -0.66 0.24
N GLY A 79 -5.30 0.46 -0.49
CA GLY A 79 -4.87 0.57 -1.88
C GLY A 79 -3.40 0.17 -2.07
N PHE A 80 -2.51 0.65 -1.20
CA PHE A 80 -1.09 0.31 -1.21
C PHE A 80 -0.82 -1.17 -0.97
N VAL A 81 -1.54 -1.80 -0.04
CA VAL A 81 -1.41 -3.25 0.24
C VAL A 81 -1.88 -4.06 -0.96
N VAL A 82 -3.06 -3.77 -1.51
CA VAL A 82 -3.60 -4.45 -2.70
C VAL A 82 -2.66 -4.31 -3.89
N PHE A 83 -2.14 -3.09 -4.13
CA PHE A 83 -1.14 -2.83 -5.17
C PHE A 83 0.10 -3.73 -5.00
N SER A 84 0.66 -3.82 -3.80
CA SER A 84 1.86 -4.62 -3.54
C SER A 84 1.61 -6.11 -3.73
N LEU A 85 0.49 -6.64 -3.22
CA LEU A 85 0.14 -8.05 -3.33
C LEU A 85 -0.06 -8.47 -4.80
N VAL A 86 -0.82 -7.68 -5.56
CA VAL A 86 -1.10 -7.95 -6.97
C VAL A 86 0.17 -7.90 -7.82
N ASN A 87 0.98 -6.85 -7.62
CA ASN A 87 2.23 -6.71 -8.36
C ASN A 87 3.21 -7.84 -8.06
N SER A 88 3.30 -8.29 -6.80
CA SER A 88 4.13 -9.42 -6.40
C SER A 88 3.72 -10.71 -7.11
N VAL A 89 2.42 -10.99 -7.23
CA VAL A 89 1.93 -12.16 -7.98
C VAL A 89 2.23 -12.04 -9.48
N ILE A 90 2.01 -10.86 -10.08
CA ILE A 90 2.27 -10.64 -11.50
C ILE A 90 3.77 -10.80 -11.82
N LEU A 91 4.64 -10.25 -10.97
CA LEU A 91 6.10 -10.39 -11.10
C LEU A 91 6.54 -11.84 -10.89
N GLY A 92 5.99 -12.54 -9.90
CA GLY A 92 6.25 -13.97 -9.68
C GLY A 92 5.84 -14.83 -10.88
N LYS A 93 4.77 -14.46 -11.59
CA LYS A 93 4.35 -15.08 -12.86
C LYS A 93 5.19 -14.64 -14.05
N LYS A 94 6.19 -13.78 -13.88
CA LYS A 94 7.04 -13.20 -14.94
C LYS A 94 6.27 -12.45 -16.04
N LEU A 95 5.10 -11.89 -15.70
CA LEU A 95 4.24 -11.15 -16.62
C LEU A 95 4.62 -9.66 -16.66
N PHE A 96 5.86 -9.35 -17.04
CA PHE A 96 6.44 -7.99 -16.96
C PHE A 96 5.66 -6.94 -17.76
N VAL A 97 5.18 -7.29 -18.95
CA VAL A 97 4.38 -6.37 -19.79
C VAL A 97 3.06 -6.01 -19.10
N LYS A 98 2.40 -7.00 -18.46
CA LYS A 98 1.19 -6.77 -17.70
C LYS A 98 1.44 -5.89 -16.46
N TYR A 99 2.55 -6.13 -15.76
CA TYR A 99 3.01 -5.30 -14.66
C TYR A 99 3.17 -3.84 -15.09
N SER A 100 3.95 -3.59 -16.16
CA SER A 100 4.21 -2.23 -16.65
C SER A 100 2.92 -1.51 -17.06
N LYS A 101 2.03 -2.18 -17.81
CA LYS A 101 0.72 -1.60 -18.19
C LYS A 101 -0.13 -1.23 -16.99
N LEU A 102 -0.17 -2.10 -15.97
CA LEU A 102 -0.97 -1.89 -14.77
C LEU A 102 -0.42 -0.73 -13.92
N VAL A 103 0.90 -0.67 -13.74
CA VAL A 103 1.55 0.43 -13.01
C VAL A 103 1.36 1.75 -13.76
N LEU A 104 1.52 1.76 -15.08
CA LEU A 104 1.31 2.96 -15.89
C LEU A 104 -0.15 3.44 -15.80
N SER A 105 -1.13 2.54 -15.94
CA SER A 105 -2.54 2.90 -15.81
C SER A 105 -2.87 3.46 -14.42
N GLN A 106 -2.28 2.89 -13.37
CA GLN A 106 -2.44 3.40 -12.01
C GLN A 106 -1.86 4.82 -11.88
N LYS A 107 -0.67 5.10 -12.45
CA LYS A 107 -0.07 6.44 -12.41
C LYS A 107 -0.90 7.48 -13.16
N ILE A 108 -1.45 7.12 -14.32
CA ILE A 108 -2.36 7.98 -15.08
C ILE A 108 -3.64 8.25 -14.28
N LEU A 109 -4.24 7.21 -13.68
CA LEU A 109 -5.42 7.37 -12.83
C LEU A 109 -5.14 8.24 -11.60
N THR A 110 -3.97 8.07 -10.96
CA THR A 110 -3.54 8.93 -9.86
C THR A 110 -3.55 10.40 -10.25
N LEU A 111 -3.05 10.71 -11.44
CA LEU A 111 -2.96 12.08 -11.94
C LEU A 111 -4.37 12.65 -12.23
N ILE A 112 -5.20 11.89 -12.93
CA ILE A 112 -6.56 12.31 -13.31
C ILE A 112 -7.45 12.43 -12.07
N LEU A 113 -7.47 11.39 -11.22
CA LEU A 113 -8.35 11.38 -10.04
C LEU A 113 -7.85 12.31 -8.95
N GLY A 114 -6.54 12.38 -8.73
CA GLY A 114 -5.96 13.29 -7.74
C GLY A 114 -6.21 14.76 -8.09
N LEU A 115 -6.02 15.14 -9.38
CA LEU A 115 -6.35 16.49 -9.85
C LEU A 115 -7.86 16.73 -9.85
N GLY A 116 -8.64 15.80 -10.39
CA GLY A 116 -10.09 15.97 -10.52
C GLY A 116 -10.77 16.10 -9.16
N LEU A 117 -10.43 15.25 -8.20
CA LEU A 117 -11.02 15.30 -6.86
C LEU A 117 -10.47 16.45 -6.00
N TYR A 118 -9.28 16.97 -6.28
CA TYR A 118 -8.78 18.18 -5.64
C TYR A 118 -9.72 19.38 -5.87
N PHE A 119 -10.27 19.54 -7.06
CA PHE A 119 -11.21 20.63 -7.35
C PHE A 119 -12.57 20.49 -6.65
N VAL A 120 -12.92 19.29 -6.14
CA VAL A 120 -14.21 19.02 -5.49
C VAL A 120 -14.08 18.96 -3.96
N PHE A 121 -13.00 18.37 -3.47
CA PHE A 121 -12.80 18.05 -2.05
C PHE A 121 -11.50 18.64 -1.49
N ASP A 122 -10.87 19.54 -2.22
CA ASP A 122 -9.60 20.17 -1.84
C ASP A 122 -8.49 19.12 -1.55
N VAL A 123 -7.69 19.29 -0.51
CA VAL A 123 -6.56 18.40 -0.15
C VAL A 123 -7.02 16.97 0.13
N TYR A 124 -8.19 16.80 0.75
CA TYR A 124 -8.78 15.47 0.97
C TYR A 124 -9.02 14.73 -0.33
N GLY A 125 -9.41 15.46 -1.38
CA GLY A 125 -9.62 14.90 -2.72
C GLY A 125 -8.38 14.29 -3.32
N ILE A 126 -7.19 14.80 -3.01
CA ILE A 126 -5.92 14.22 -3.47
C ILE A 126 -5.75 12.81 -2.90
N ILE A 127 -5.97 12.63 -1.59
CA ILE A 127 -5.81 11.32 -0.92
C ILE A 127 -6.87 10.34 -1.42
N TYR A 128 -8.13 10.76 -1.55
CA TYR A 128 -9.17 9.92 -2.16
C TYR A 128 -8.84 9.55 -3.60
N GLY A 129 -8.33 10.49 -4.40
CA GLY A 129 -7.90 10.23 -5.78
C GLY A 129 -6.77 9.20 -5.86
N LEU A 130 -5.80 9.33 -4.95
CA LEU A 130 -4.74 8.33 -4.79
C LEU A 130 -5.33 6.96 -4.45
N ALA A 131 -6.21 6.86 -3.46
CA ALA A 131 -6.82 5.60 -3.04
C ALA A 131 -7.64 4.95 -4.18
N LEU A 132 -8.46 5.72 -4.87
CA LEU A 132 -9.29 5.24 -5.98
C LEU A 132 -8.46 4.82 -7.20
N SER A 133 -7.27 5.36 -7.39
CA SER A 133 -6.38 4.97 -8.49
C SER A 133 -5.95 3.49 -8.44
N TYR A 134 -6.15 2.81 -7.31
CA TYR A 134 -5.85 1.38 -7.13
C TYR A 134 -7.01 0.44 -7.51
N ILE A 135 -8.16 0.96 -7.96
CA ILE A 135 -9.31 0.14 -8.39
C ILE A 135 -8.91 -0.95 -9.42
N PRO A 136 -8.09 -0.68 -10.46
CA PRO A 136 -7.67 -1.73 -11.39
C PRO A 136 -6.92 -2.88 -10.72
N HIS A 137 -6.16 -2.59 -9.66
CA HIS A 137 -5.47 -3.62 -8.88
C HIS A 137 -6.46 -4.44 -8.05
N LEU A 138 -7.51 -3.84 -7.53
CA LEU A 138 -8.54 -4.51 -6.75
C LEU A 138 -9.30 -5.55 -7.59
N VAL A 139 -9.59 -5.24 -8.85
CA VAL A 139 -10.20 -6.20 -9.79
C VAL A 139 -9.30 -7.42 -10.01
N ILE A 140 -7.99 -7.19 -10.17
CA ILE A 140 -7.04 -8.30 -10.35
C ILE A 140 -6.86 -9.06 -9.04
N PHE A 141 -6.85 -8.37 -7.90
CA PHE A 141 -6.77 -8.98 -6.57
C PHE A 141 -7.88 -10.02 -6.37
N VAL A 142 -9.13 -9.64 -6.60
CA VAL A 142 -10.29 -10.56 -6.48
C VAL A 142 -10.13 -11.77 -7.40
N LYS A 143 -9.70 -11.56 -8.64
CA LYS A 143 -9.44 -12.63 -9.60
C LYS A 143 -8.33 -13.58 -9.16
N GLU A 144 -7.24 -13.06 -8.65
CA GLU A 144 -6.11 -13.89 -8.18
C GLU A 144 -6.43 -14.58 -6.85
N PHE A 145 -7.22 -13.95 -5.99
CA PHE A 145 -7.70 -14.52 -4.74
C PHE A 145 -8.52 -15.81 -4.97
N SER A 146 -9.39 -15.79 -5.97
CA SER A 146 -10.26 -16.95 -6.29
C SER A 146 -9.52 -18.13 -6.96
N ARG A 147 -8.22 -17.97 -7.30
CA ARG A 147 -7.46 -19.01 -8.04
C ARG A 147 -6.84 -20.07 -7.16
N THR A 148 -6.62 -19.79 -5.90
CA THR A 148 -5.99 -20.74 -4.98
C THR A 148 -6.85 -20.91 -3.73
N LYS A 149 -6.78 -22.09 -3.10
CA LYS A 149 -7.44 -22.31 -1.81
C LYS A 149 -6.60 -21.71 -0.69
N ILE A 150 -7.29 -21.29 0.38
CA ILE A 150 -6.63 -20.85 1.61
C ILE A 150 -6.10 -22.09 2.32
N ASP A 151 -4.80 -22.16 2.55
CA ASP A 151 -4.14 -23.26 3.24
C ASP A 151 -3.01 -22.74 4.13
N PHE A 152 -3.26 -22.67 5.41
CA PHE A 152 -2.31 -22.19 6.41
C PHE A 152 -1.17 -23.20 6.68
N THR A 153 -1.34 -24.46 6.29
CA THR A 153 -0.28 -25.48 6.50
C THR A 153 0.96 -25.16 5.66
N LEU A 154 0.77 -24.51 4.52
CA LEU A 154 1.84 -24.07 3.64
C LEU A 154 2.75 -22.99 4.25
N LEU A 155 2.30 -22.30 5.31
CA LEU A 155 3.08 -21.27 5.99
C LEU A 155 4.15 -21.86 6.91
N LYS A 156 3.84 -22.99 7.57
CA LYS A 156 4.72 -23.58 8.60
C LYS A 156 6.17 -23.77 8.13
N PRO A 157 6.45 -24.42 6.98
CA PRO A 157 7.81 -24.60 6.49
C PRO A 157 8.44 -23.32 5.93
N ARG A 158 7.66 -22.24 5.72
CA ARG A 158 8.07 -20.99 5.05
C ARG A 158 8.12 -19.79 5.97
N LYS A 159 7.74 -19.97 7.25
CA LYS A 159 7.67 -18.88 8.24
C LYS A 159 8.98 -18.10 8.39
N GLY A 160 10.12 -18.77 8.40
CA GLY A 160 11.43 -18.13 8.52
C GLY A 160 11.69 -17.13 7.39
N PHE A 161 11.45 -17.54 6.15
CA PHE A 161 11.60 -16.64 5.00
C PHE A 161 10.64 -15.43 5.07
N ILE A 162 9.37 -15.67 5.44
CA ILE A 162 8.36 -14.61 5.54
C ILE A 162 8.74 -13.61 6.64
N ILE A 163 9.13 -14.10 7.82
CA ILE A 163 9.54 -13.26 8.96
C ILE A 163 10.79 -12.43 8.62
N ASN A 164 11.81 -13.05 8.04
CA ASN A 164 13.02 -12.32 7.63
C ASN A 164 12.70 -11.20 6.63
N ASN A 165 11.87 -11.49 5.62
CA ASN A 165 11.41 -10.47 4.67
C ASN A 165 10.58 -9.36 5.35
N TYR A 166 9.80 -9.72 6.36
CA TYR A 166 9.05 -8.73 7.14
C TYR A 166 9.99 -7.78 7.88
N VAL A 167 10.95 -8.32 8.62
CA VAL A 167 11.95 -7.51 9.34
C VAL A 167 12.70 -6.59 8.39
N MET A 168 13.22 -7.12 7.28
CA MET A 168 13.92 -6.31 6.25
C MET A 168 13.02 -5.22 5.67
N SER A 169 11.76 -5.54 5.37
CA SER A 169 10.81 -4.58 4.81
C SER A 169 10.44 -3.48 5.80
N LEU A 170 10.29 -3.82 7.09
CA LEU A 170 10.05 -2.84 8.15
C LEU A 170 11.26 -1.93 8.34
N THR A 171 12.46 -2.48 8.45
CA THR A 171 13.68 -1.68 8.63
C THR A 171 13.87 -0.70 7.47
N ALA A 172 13.72 -1.17 6.23
CA ALA A 172 13.80 -0.31 5.06
C ALA A 172 12.66 0.74 5.01
N GLY A 173 11.46 0.36 5.44
CA GLY A 173 10.31 1.27 5.50
C GLY A 173 10.48 2.34 6.55
N LEU A 174 10.93 1.98 7.73
CA LEU A 174 11.20 2.93 8.81
C LEU A 174 12.30 3.93 8.42
N GLY A 175 13.41 3.46 7.85
CA GLY A 175 14.50 4.33 7.41
C GLY A 175 14.10 5.39 6.38
N GLY A 176 13.03 5.17 5.60
CA GLY A 176 12.55 6.12 4.60
C GLY A 176 11.37 7.00 5.03
N THR A 177 10.78 6.76 6.21
CA THR A 177 9.55 7.45 6.62
C THR A 177 9.56 8.00 8.05
N VAL A 178 10.46 7.52 8.92
CA VAL A 178 10.52 7.96 10.34
C VAL A 178 10.82 9.44 10.46
N ASP A 179 11.73 9.96 9.64
CA ASP A 179 12.03 11.38 9.57
C ASP A 179 10.77 12.22 9.35
N LYS A 180 9.95 11.86 8.37
CA LYS A 180 8.69 12.55 8.06
C LYS A 180 7.66 12.45 9.17
N LEU A 181 7.59 11.30 9.84
CA LEU A 181 6.65 11.06 10.93
C LEU A 181 7.04 11.77 12.23
N ILE A 182 8.34 12.05 12.43
CA ILE A 182 8.84 12.76 13.60
C ILE A 182 8.87 14.27 13.34
N ILE A 183 9.33 14.70 12.18
CA ILE A 183 9.48 16.13 11.85
C ILE A 183 8.13 16.86 11.91
N ALA A 184 7.08 16.30 11.32
CA ALA A 184 5.79 16.97 11.25
C ALA A 184 5.19 17.34 12.64
N PRO A 185 5.05 16.42 13.60
CA PRO A 185 4.47 16.74 14.89
C PRO A 185 5.39 17.57 15.81
N VAL A 186 6.72 17.56 15.56
CA VAL A 186 7.69 18.25 16.42
C VAL A 186 8.04 19.64 15.89
N LEU A 187 8.24 19.78 14.60
CA LEU A 187 8.77 21.01 13.98
C LEU A 187 7.74 21.71 13.07
N GLY A 188 6.58 21.11 12.85
CA GLY A 188 5.52 21.64 11.97
C GLY A 188 5.54 21.07 10.56
N PHE A 189 4.38 21.11 9.90
CA PHE A 189 4.20 20.54 8.56
C PHE A 189 4.95 21.30 7.46
N ALA A 190 5.17 22.60 7.63
CA ALA A 190 5.89 23.41 6.64
C ALA A 190 7.30 22.90 6.30
N LEU A 191 7.95 22.22 7.24
CA LEU A 191 9.29 21.64 6.99
C LEU A 191 9.28 20.36 6.15
N LEU A 192 8.10 19.77 5.93
CA LEU A 192 7.92 18.63 5.02
C LEU A 192 7.52 19.05 3.61
N GLY A 193 6.93 20.24 3.45
CA GLY A 193 6.52 20.84 2.18
C GLY A 193 7.66 21.58 1.52
#